data_e3b5fd0f7fdfe64490e20309f3a8e4e8
#
_entry.id   e3b5fd0f7fdfe64490e20309f3a8e4e8
#
_cell.length_a   1.000
_cell.length_b   1.000
_cell.length_c   1.000
_cell.angle_alpha   90.00
_cell.angle_beta   90.00
_cell.angle_gamma   90.00
#
_symmetry.space_group_name_H-M   'P 1'
#
loop_
_entity.id
_entity.type
_entity.pdbx_description
1 polymer ?
#
loop_
_entity_poly.entity_id
_entity_poly.type
_entity_poly.pdbx_seq_one_letter_code
_entity_poly.pdbx_strand_id
1 'polypeptide(L)'
;MAISVVMPALEMAQETGKLLAWRKKEGERVTKGEPLLEIETDKAVVEVEAPGDGILAGVTADVGAVVPVGQTIAWLVAPGEKPPAMAVTAAPAARASSSPQRTSAAAAVQATEQRVALATQISPKARRLAKELGVDISKIRGTGHEGTITSEDVQSLAQGEGAAAPPGMELLSQVGRLMAERTTQGWTSVPHFFLVRDVDCGELVAAQTRFRQEMEKTHDAAPTITDVLISLLAKVLVKHTRMNSSWTGEGIRSNPEINVSVAMAVNDGVVGAVIHKANTAKLAQISTLRRELTDRARAGRLRPADITGGTFTLSNLGMYKVDAFSAIITPPQAAILAVGSISDRVVPVDGKPAIRPMMTMTLSSDHRVVDGARAAEFLSDLADAIREPEKVL
;
A
#
# COMPACT_ATOMS: atom_id res chain seq x y z
N MET A 1 35.34 -30.56 5.47
CA MET A 1 34.78 -29.58 4.52
C MET A 1 33.72 -28.76 5.27
N ALA A 2 33.82 -27.44 5.24
CA ALA A 2 32.86 -26.58 5.87
C ALA A 2 31.54 -26.59 5.07
N ILE A 3 30.41 -26.78 5.74
CA ILE A 3 29.06 -26.75 5.15
C ILE A 3 28.43 -25.40 5.51
N SER A 4 27.94 -24.64 4.51
CA SER A 4 27.26 -23.39 4.75
C SER A 4 25.85 -23.61 5.26
N VAL A 5 25.48 -22.90 6.32
CA VAL A 5 24.08 -22.76 6.78
C VAL A 5 23.54 -21.49 6.15
N VAL A 6 22.57 -21.64 5.25
CA VAL A 6 21.96 -20.52 4.52
C VAL A 6 20.55 -20.28 5.03
N MET A 7 20.06 -19.03 4.94
CA MET A 7 18.67 -18.70 5.19
C MET A 7 17.78 -19.42 4.18
N PRO A 8 16.93 -20.38 4.57
CA PRO A 8 16.13 -21.15 3.63
C PRO A 8 14.95 -20.35 3.10
N ALA A 9 14.48 -20.67 1.89
CA ALA A 9 13.20 -20.24 1.39
C ALA A 9 12.12 -21.18 1.95
N LEU A 10 11.31 -20.72 2.87
CA LEU A 10 10.22 -21.50 3.47
C LEU A 10 8.90 -21.33 2.73
N GLU A 11 8.77 -20.27 1.91
CA GLU A 11 7.61 -19.99 1.05
C GLU A 11 8.05 -19.56 -0.36
N MET A 12 7.17 -19.80 -1.38
CA MET A 12 7.51 -19.60 -2.81
C MET A 12 7.82 -18.13 -3.24
N ALA A 13 7.58 -17.15 -2.38
CA ALA A 13 7.85 -15.73 -2.66
C ALA A 13 8.58 -15.02 -1.51
N GLN A 14 9.23 -15.78 -0.62
CA GLN A 14 9.93 -15.21 0.53
C GLN A 14 11.29 -14.65 0.11
N GLU A 15 11.49 -13.34 0.25
CA GLU A 15 12.77 -12.67 -0.03
C GLU A 15 13.67 -12.56 1.21
N THR A 16 13.09 -12.52 2.42
CA THR A 16 13.80 -12.40 3.69
C THR A 16 13.16 -13.26 4.77
N GLY A 17 13.95 -13.73 5.76
CA GLY A 17 13.47 -14.39 6.95
C GLY A 17 13.98 -13.67 8.21
N LYS A 18 13.17 -13.62 9.27
CA LYS A 18 13.59 -13.06 10.56
C LYS A 18 14.01 -14.19 11.49
N LEU A 19 15.28 -14.16 11.96
CA LEU A 19 15.81 -15.12 12.88
C LEU A 19 15.26 -14.89 14.29
N LEU A 20 14.50 -15.83 14.84
CA LEU A 20 13.94 -15.72 16.19
C LEU A 20 14.88 -16.23 17.27
N ALA A 21 15.51 -17.38 17.05
CA ALA A 21 16.40 -18.00 18.01
C ALA A 21 17.40 -18.95 17.36
N TRP A 22 18.60 -19.04 17.91
CA TRP A 22 19.54 -20.15 17.71
C TRP A 22 19.24 -21.21 18.74
N ARG A 23 19.03 -22.47 18.33
CA ARG A 23 18.85 -23.62 19.21
C ARG A 23 20.17 -24.20 19.67
N LYS A 24 21.27 -23.86 18.99
CA LYS A 24 22.66 -24.25 19.27
C LYS A 24 23.54 -23.02 19.41
N LYS A 25 24.56 -23.12 20.27
CA LYS A 25 25.56 -22.07 20.48
C LYS A 25 26.75 -22.27 19.56
N GLU A 26 27.45 -21.19 19.22
CA GLU A 26 28.71 -21.29 18.50
C GLU A 26 29.71 -22.14 19.28
N GLY A 27 30.34 -23.11 18.59
CA GLY A 27 31.21 -24.12 19.18
C GLY A 27 30.52 -25.43 19.56
N GLU A 28 29.19 -25.52 19.54
CA GLU A 28 28.47 -26.77 19.81
C GLU A 28 28.47 -27.70 18.59
N ARG A 29 28.52 -29.01 18.89
CA ARG A 29 28.41 -30.06 17.89
C ARG A 29 26.95 -30.26 17.49
N VAL A 30 26.73 -30.38 16.20
CA VAL A 30 25.40 -30.52 15.58
C VAL A 30 25.43 -31.73 14.66
N THR A 31 24.35 -32.52 14.64
CA THR A 31 24.15 -33.65 13.73
C THR A 31 23.13 -33.29 12.67
N LYS A 32 23.26 -33.90 11.48
CA LYS A 32 22.32 -33.66 10.37
C LYS A 32 20.87 -33.96 10.79
N GLY A 33 19.95 -33.03 10.49
CA GLY A 33 18.53 -33.13 10.86
C GLY A 33 18.22 -32.69 12.29
N GLU A 34 19.20 -32.20 13.04
CA GLU A 34 18.96 -31.65 14.39
C GLU A 34 18.50 -30.20 14.30
N PRO A 35 17.48 -29.75 15.11
CA PRO A 35 17.01 -28.36 15.12
C PRO A 35 18.16 -27.40 15.42
N LEU A 36 18.42 -26.47 14.51
CA LEU A 36 19.55 -25.54 14.56
C LEU A 36 19.12 -24.11 14.91
N LEU A 37 18.04 -23.64 14.30
CA LEU A 37 17.54 -22.28 14.49
C LEU A 37 16.03 -22.17 14.21
N GLU A 38 15.41 -21.09 14.68
CA GLU A 38 14.01 -20.75 14.43
C GLU A 38 13.90 -19.49 13.62
N ILE A 39 13.02 -19.52 12.60
CA ILE A 39 12.72 -18.39 11.70
C ILE A 39 11.24 -18.03 11.82
N GLU A 40 10.97 -16.75 11.93
CA GLU A 40 9.61 -16.19 11.82
C GLU A 40 9.32 -15.88 10.35
N THR A 41 8.23 -16.45 9.85
CA THR A 41 7.60 -16.09 8.58
C THR A 41 6.31 -15.34 8.85
N ASP A 42 5.69 -14.74 7.83
CA ASP A 42 4.42 -14.00 7.95
C ASP A 42 3.27 -14.85 8.57
N LYS A 43 3.40 -16.19 8.59
CA LYS A 43 2.31 -17.10 8.97
C LYS A 43 2.64 -18.04 10.14
N ALA A 44 3.91 -18.34 10.38
CA ALA A 44 4.31 -19.29 11.40
C ALA A 44 5.79 -19.15 11.79
N VAL A 45 6.14 -19.71 12.96
CA VAL A 45 7.52 -19.97 13.36
C VAL A 45 7.90 -21.35 12.87
N VAL A 46 9.00 -21.43 12.12
CA VAL A 46 9.47 -22.68 11.52
C VAL A 46 10.86 -23.00 12.08
N GLU A 47 11.04 -24.22 12.56
CA GLU A 47 12.37 -24.75 12.94
C GLU A 47 13.14 -25.20 11.70
N VAL A 48 14.40 -24.78 11.61
CA VAL A 48 15.30 -25.15 10.52
C VAL A 48 16.33 -26.15 11.04
N GLU A 49 16.41 -27.28 10.36
CA GLU A 49 17.30 -28.37 10.68
C GLU A 49 18.71 -28.17 10.11
N ALA A 50 19.71 -28.74 10.76
CA ALA A 50 21.09 -28.71 10.30
C ALA A 50 21.28 -29.50 8.97
N PRO A 51 21.93 -28.91 7.96
CA PRO A 51 22.15 -29.54 6.66
C PRO A 51 23.21 -30.67 6.69
N GLY A 52 23.96 -30.78 7.76
CA GLY A 52 25.00 -31.78 7.92
C GLY A 52 25.60 -31.83 9.32
N ASP A 53 26.56 -32.77 9.52
CA ASP A 53 27.26 -32.91 10.80
C ASP A 53 28.42 -31.91 10.88
N GLY A 54 28.64 -31.31 12.06
CA GLY A 54 29.75 -30.39 12.26
C GLY A 54 29.73 -29.67 13.60
N ILE A 55 30.60 -28.69 13.75
CA ILE A 55 30.60 -27.74 14.85
C ILE A 55 30.10 -26.41 14.31
N LEU A 56 29.11 -25.80 14.95
CA LEU A 56 28.60 -24.51 14.57
C LEU A 56 29.65 -23.41 14.77
N ALA A 57 30.02 -22.69 13.72
CA ALA A 57 31.07 -21.67 13.75
C ALA A 57 30.75 -20.53 12.79
N GLY A 58 31.29 -19.32 13.07
CA GLY A 58 31.14 -18.17 12.19
C GLY A 58 29.68 -17.69 12.05
N VAL A 59 28.96 -17.62 13.15
CA VAL A 59 27.60 -17.07 13.19
C VAL A 59 27.65 -15.60 12.85
N THR A 60 26.94 -15.20 11.79
CA THR A 60 26.91 -13.82 11.26
C THR A 60 25.57 -13.10 11.44
N ALA A 61 24.52 -13.85 11.80
CA ALA A 61 23.18 -13.30 12.03
C ALA A 61 22.82 -13.36 13.52
N ASP A 62 22.51 -12.21 14.10
CA ASP A 62 22.02 -12.08 15.47
C ASP A 62 20.53 -12.43 15.56
N VAL A 63 20.09 -12.80 16.78
CA VAL A 63 18.69 -13.02 17.09
C VAL A 63 17.90 -11.72 16.84
N GLY A 64 16.83 -11.81 16.09
CA GLY A 64 16.02 -10.66 15.64
C GLY A 64 16.44 -10.06 14.29
N ALA A 65 17.55 -10.53 13.70
CA ALA A 65 18.00 -10.04 12.39
C ALA A 65 17.08 -10.50 11.25
N VAL A 66 16.80 -9.60 10.31
CA VAL A 66 16.12 -9.92 9.05
C VAL A 66 17.19 -10.19 8.00
N VAL A 67 17.21 -11.41 7.47
CA VAL A 67 18.26 -11.90 6.57
C VAL A 67 17.65 -12.31 5.22
N PRO A 68 18.25 -11.92 4.08
CA PRO A 68 17.82 -12.35 2.75
C PRO A 68 17.90 -13.87 2.59
N VAL A 69 16.93 -14.46 1.91
CA VAL A 69 16.91 -15.87 1.54
C VAL A 69 18.14 -16.20 0.69
N GLY A 70 18.79 -17.33 0.99
CA GLY A 70 20.03 -17.76 0.34
C GLY A 70 21.32 -17.16 0.90
N GLN A 71 21.26 -16.20 1.83
CA GLN A 71 22.44 -15.66 2.51
C GLN A 71 22.98 -16.66 3.54
N THR A 72 24.31 -16.86 3.57
CA THR A 72 24.97 -17.68 4.57
C THR A 72 24.96 -16.97 5.91
N ILE A 73 24.45 -17.64 6.95
CA ILE A 73 24.28 -17.11 8.32
C ILE A 73 25.22 -17.78 9.34
N ALA A 74 25.72 -18.96 9.02
CA ALA A 74 26.71 -19.68 9.83
C ALA A 74 27.40 -20.78 9.00
N TRP A 75 28.36 -21.46 9.60
CA TRP A 75 29.08 -22.61 9.03
C TRP A 75 29.05 -23.79 9.99
N LEU A 76 28.95 -25.00 9.43
CA LEU A 76 29.26 -26.24 10.15
C LEU A 76 30.62 -26.71 9.70
N VAL A 77 31.58 -26.75 10.62
CA VAL A 77 33.00 -27.08 10.36
C VAL A 77 33.40 -28.37 11.04
N ALA A 78 34.42 -29.05 10.50
CA ALA A 78 35.02 -30.23 11.18
C ALA A 78 35.78 -29.78 12.44
N PRO A 79 35.97 -30.68 13.45
CA PRO A 79 36.76 -30.37 14.64
C PRO A 79 38.16 -29.85 14.29
N GLY A 80 38.48 -28.61 14.68
CA GLY A 80 39.74 -27.94 14.39
C GLY A 80 39.84 -27.19 13.06
N GLU A 81 38.80 -27.20 12.23
CA GLU A 81 38.72 -26.44 10.99
C GLU A 81 38.17 -25.03 11.28
N LYS A 82 38.78 -23.99 10.69
CA LYS A 82 38.30 -22.62 10.82
C LYS A 82 37.27 -22.33 9.73
N PRO A 83 36.17 -21.56 10.03
CA PRO A 83 35.21 -21.16 9.03
C PRO A 83 35.92 -20.35 7.92
N PRO A 84 35.49 -20.50 6.64
CA PRO A 84 36.01 -19.69 5.53
C PRO A 84 35.82 -18.19 5.81
N ALA A 85 36.84 -17.37 5.57
CA ALA A 85 36.74 -15.93 5.69
C ALA A 85 35.73 -15.42 4.65
N MET A 86 34.64 -14.81 5.11
CA MET A 86 33.62 -14.25 4.23
C MET A 86 34.17 -13.07 3.42
N ALA A 87 34.27 -13.22 2.11
CA ALA A 87 34.40 -12.11 1.20
C ALA A 87 33.03 -11.37 1.14
N VAL A 88 32.97 -10.18 1.70
CA VAL A 88 31.82 -9.29 1.56
C VAL A 88 31.75 -8.88 0.09
N THR A 89 30.84 -9.48 -0.67
CA THR A 89 30.58 -9.06 -2.05
C THR A 89 29.83 -7.73 -2.03
N ALA A 90 30.59 -6.63 -2.04
CA ALA A 90 30.07 -5.32 -2.39
C ALA A 90 30.04 -5.20 -3.91
N ALA A 91 28.93 -4.69 -4.45
CA ALA A 91 28.74 -4.41 -5.85
C ALA A 91 29.79 -3.41 -6.40
N PRO A 92 30.10 -3.43 -7.71
CA PRO A 92 31.26 -2.74 -8.27
C PRO A 92 31.00 -1.23 -8.44
N ALA A 93 31.75 -0.40 -7.74
CA ALA A 93 31.88 1.00 -8.04
C ALA A 93 33.21 1.26 -8.80
N ALA A 94 33.11 2.07 -9.82
CA ALA A 94 34.12 2.40 -10.79
C ALA A 94 35.36 3.10 -10.19
N ARG A 95 36.50 2.82 -10.81
CA ARG A 95 37.82 3.35 -10.50
C ARG A 95 37.95 4.86 -10.79
N ALA A 96 38.54 5.60 -9.89
CA ALA A 96 39.44 6.72 -10.24
C ALA A 96 40.48 6.89 -9.14
N SER A 97 41.72 6.98 -9.59
CA SER A 97 42.99 7.05 -8.89
C SER A 97 43.31 8.41 -8.26
N SER A 98 44.02 8.40 -7.16
CA SER A 98 45.30 9.07 -6.86
C SER A 98 45.36 9.62 -5.44
N SER A 99 46.39 9.17 -4.72
CA SER A 99 46.88 9.63 -3.41
C SER A 99 47.79 10.86 -3.60
N PRO A 100 48.47 11.41 -2.55
CA PRO A 100 48.09 11.68 -1.15
C PRO A 100 48.45 13.13 -0.72
N GLN A 101 47.83 13.62 0.33
CA GLN A 101 48.55 14.60 1.20
C GLN A 101 47.92 14.63 2.60
N ARG A 102 48.81 14.30 3.57
CA ARG A 102 48.57 14.56 5.00
C ARG A 102 48.69 16.03 5.26
N THR A 103 47.77 16.61 6.00
CA THR A 103 48.02 17.46 7.17
C THR A 103 46.71 17.98 7.76
N SER A 104 46.69 18.13 9.08
CA SER A 104 45.73 18.87 9.90
C SER A 104 44.41 18.13 10.30
N ALA A 105 44.56 17.15 11.17
CA ALA A 105 43.42 16.48 11.85
C ALA A 105 43.24 16.94 13.32
N ALA A 106 43.81 18.08 13.74
CA ALA A 106 43.74 18.53 15.14
C ALA A 106 42.69 19.63 15.42
N ALA A 107 42.16 20.29 14.40
CA ALA A 107 41.21 21.40 14.60
C ALA A 107 39.72 21.03 14.43
N ALA A 108 39.44 19.83 13.85
CA ALA A 108 38.07 19.40 13.60
C ALA A 108 37.43 18.67 14.79
N VAL A 109 38.21 18.07 15.68
CA VAL A 109 37.73 17.31 16.85
C VAL A 109 37.19 18.23 17.93
N GLN A 110 37.78 19.44 18.13
CA GLN A 110 37.31 20.38 19.15
C GLN A 110 36.03 21.12 18.77
N ALA A 111 35.72 21.26 17.46
CA ALA A 111 34.47 21.87 17.01
C ALA A 111 33.26 20.93 17.07
N THR A 112 33.49 19.62 17.06
CA THR A 112 32.42 18.60 17.15
C THR A 112 32.04 18.33 18.61
N GLU A 113 33.01 18.37 19.53
CA GLU A 113 32.74 18.20 20.97
C GLU A 113 32.03 19.44 21.56
N GLN A 114 32.28 20.65 21.07
CA GLN A 114 31.55 21.85 21.51
C GLN A 114 30.09 21.93 20.95
N ARG A 115 29.75 21.21 19.89
CA ARG A 115 28.33 21.10 19.41
C ARG A 115 27.52 20.06 20.16
N VAL A 116 28.15 19.08 20.78
CA VAL A 116 27.48 18.04 21.59
C VAL A 116 27.23 18.53 23.03
N ALA A 117 27.90 19.61 23.47
CA ALA A 117 27.77 20.17 24.83
C ALA A 117 26.67 21.25 24.97
N LEU A 118 25.88 21.54 23.92
CA LEU A 118 24.58 22.21 24.08
C LEU A 118 23.62 21.15 24.61
N ALA A 119 23.53 21.07 25.92
CA ALA A 119 22.64 20.15 26.64
C ALA A 119 21.24 20.18 25.99
N THR A 120 20.92 19.13 25.26
CA THR A 120 19.59 18.96 24.67
C THR A 120 18.60 18.99 25.82
N GLN A 121 17.90 20.10 26.02
CA GLN A 121 16.89 20.22 27.05
C GLN A 121 15.78 19.21 26.73
N ILE A 122 15.50 18.31 27.66
CA ILE A 122 14.44 17.32 27.52
C ILE A 122 13.49 17.43 28.70
N SER A 123 12.21 17.47 28.45
CA SER A 123 11.21 17.51 29.53
C SER A 123 11.24 16.22 30.36
N PRO A 124 10.95 16.27 31.67
CA PRO A 124 10.94 15.08 32.54
C PRO A 124 9.99 13.98 32.04
N LYS A 125 8.86 14.37 31.43
CA LYS A 125 7.87 13.49 30.83
C LYS A 125 8.42 12.82 29.56
N ALA A 126 9.09 13.59 28.69
CA ALA A 126 9.74 13.06 27.49
C ALA A 126 10.85 12.06 27.81
N ARG A 127 11.66 12.32 28.85
CA ARG A 127 12.73 11.41 29.29
C ARG A 127 12.21 10.08 29.80
N ARG A 128 11.12 10.08 30.56
CA ARG A 128 10.44 8.83 31.01
C ARG A 128 9.92 8.05 29.83
N LEU A 129 9.23 8.72 28.91
CA LEU A 129 8.64 8.11 27.73
C LEU A 129 9.70 7.54 26.77
N ALA A 130 10.83 8.25 26.58
CA ALA A 130 11.94 7.78 25.77
C ALA A 130 12.56 6.49 26.34
N LYS A 131 12.68 6.40 27.69
CA LYS A 131 13.15 5.21 28.38
C LYS A 131 12.17 4.04 28.27
N GLU A 132 10.87 4.32 28.36
CA GLU A 132 9.78 3.33 28.27
C GLU A 132 9.64 2.75 26.85
N LEU A 133 9.83 3.60 25.83
CA LEU A 133 9.72 3.21 24.41
C LEU A 133 11.07 2.82 23.78
N GLY A 134 12.18 2.84 24.54
CA GLY A 134 13.51 2.47 24.03
C GLY A 134 14.08 3.43 22.98
N VAL A 135 13.62 4.68 22.98
CA VAL A 135 13.96 5.68 21.96
C VAL A 135 15.27 6.41 22.31
N ASP A 136 16.20 6.48 21.33
CA ASP A 136 17.46 7.19 21.46
C ASP A 136 17.26 8.72 21.38
N ILE A 137 17.39 9.38 22.54
CA ILE A 137 17.17 10.83 22.70
C ILE A 137 18.11 11.67 21.83
N SER A 138 19.31 11.16 21.50
CA SER A 138 20.29 11.89 20.66
C SER A 138 19.84 12.11 19.23
N LYS A 139 18.85 11.36 18.78
CA LYS A 139 18.27 11.41 17.44
C LYS A 139 17.02 12.30 17.36
N ILE A 140 16.57 12.85 18.49
CA ILE A 140 15.37 13.68 18.56
C ILE A 140 15.74 15.16 18.42
N ARG A 141 15.06 15.86 17.50
CA ARG A 141 15.09 17.32 17.46
C ARG A 141 13.90 17.85 18.25
N GLY A 142 14.16 18.56 19.36
CA GLY A 142 13.12 19.15 20.19
C GLY A 142 12.33 20.23 19.45
N THR A 143 10.98 20.15 19.50
CA THR A 143 10.05 21.15 18.94
C THR A 143 9.50 22.10 20.01
N GLY A 144 9.78 21.88 21.29
CA GLY A 144 9.36 22.73 22.40
C GLY A 144 10.13 24.05 22.49
N HIS A 145 9.74 24.88 23.46
CA HIS A 145 10.37 26.16 23.73
C HIS A 145 11.88 26.01 23.90
N GLU A 146 12.67 26.86 23.23
CA GLU A 146 14.16 26.82 23.20
C GLU A 146 14.76 25.50 22.71
N GLY A 147 14.02 24.74 21.87
CA GLY A 147 14.48 23.44 21.35
C GLY A 147 14.37 22.27 22.34
N THR A 148 13.57 22.43 23.39
CA THR A 148 13.31 21.36 24.38
C THR A 148 12.60 20.18 23.75
N ILE A 149 13.10 18.95 24.00
CA ILE A 149 12.44 17.72 23.57
C ILE A 149 11.18 17.49 24.43
N THR A 150 10.04 17.43 23.75
CA THR A 150 8.72 17.19 24.35
C THR A 150 8.35 15.70 24.33
N SER A 151 7.29 15.31 25.04
CA SER A 151 6.77 13.94 24.98
C SER A 151 6.20 13.58 23.59
N GLU A 152 5.75 14.59 22.83
CA GLU A 152 5.26 14.44 21.47
C GLU A 152 6.40 14.12 20.50
N ASP A 153 7.55 14.76 20.65
CA ASP A 153 8.76 14.48 19.86
C ASP A 153 9.23 13.02 20.06
N VAL A 154 9.17 12.53 21.30
CA VAL A 154 9.53 11.15 21.62
C VAL A 154 8.52 10.16 21.02
N GLN A 155 7.23 10.47 21.10
CA GLN A 155 6.18 9.65 20.47
C GLN A 155 6.33 9.62 18.95
N SER A 156 6.57 10.76 18.31
CA SER A 156 6.79 10.87 16.86
C SER A 156 7.98 10.04 16.41
N LEU A 157 9.10 10.06 17.16
CA LEU A 157 10.25 9.20 16.81
C LEU A 157 9.97 7.72 17.07
N ALA A 158 9.26 7.37 18.13
CA ALA A 158 8.85 6.00 18.42
C ALA A 158 7.89 5.43 17.35
N GLN A 159 7.10 6.32 16.73
CA GLN A 159 6.20 6.00 15.61
C GLN A 159 6.90 6.08 14.24
N GLY A 160 8.20 6.33 14.21
CA GLY A 160 9.00 6.45 12.99
C GLY A 160 8.87 7.81 12.26
N GLU A 161 8.26 8.82 12.89
CA GLU A 161 8.03 10.15 12.30
C GLU A 161 9.18 11.15 12.54
N GLY A 162 10.18 10.79 13.35
CA GLY A 162 11.20 11.73 13.85
C GLY A 162 12.59 11.65 13.22
N ALA A 163 12.85 10.80 12.25
CA ALA A 163 14.14 10.78 11.56
C ALA A 163 14.19 11.91 10.51
N ALA A 164 15.12 12.85 10.66
CA ALA A 164 15.37 13.84 9.61
C ALA A 164 15.72 13.09 8.31
N ALA A 165 14.93 13.33 7.25
CA ALA A 165 15.19 12.72 5.95
C ALA A 165 16.61 13.10 5.48
N PRO A 166 17.33 12.18 4.82
CA PRO A 166 18.55 12.51 4.11
C PRO A 166 18.32 13.70 3.15
N PRO A 167 19.33 14.52 2.87
CA PRO A 167 19.17 15.65 1.95
C PRO A 167 18.62 15.17 0.60
N GLY A 168 17.52 15.78 0.15
CA GLY A 168 16.85 15.44 -1.10
C GLY A 168 15.84 14.27 -1.02
N MET A 169 15.57 13.73 0.17
CA MET A 169 14.56 12.70 0.41
C MET A 169 13.36 13.31 1.15
N GLU A 170 12.16 13.14 0.61
CA GLU A 170 10.90 13.48 1.26
C GLU A 170 10.38 12.23 2.00
N LEU A 171 10.12 12.36 3.30
CA LEU A 171 9.50 11.28 4.08
C LEU A 171 7.99 11.29 3.84
N LEU A 172 7.47 10.15 3.43
CA LEU A 172 6.02 9.99 3.24
C LEU A 172 5.28 10.09 4.58
N SER A 173 4.12 10.74 4.56
CA SER A 173 3.15 10.66 5.65
C SER A 173 2.66 9.22 5.85
N GLN A 174 1.97 8.95 6.96
CA GLN A 174 1.37 7.64 7.21
C GLN A 174 0.41 7.23 6.07
N VAL A 175 -0.38 8.17 5.55
CA VAL A 175 -1.27 7.92 4.40
C VAL A 175 -0.48 7.60 3.15
N GLY A 176 0.59 8.37 2.86
CA GLY A 176 1.47 8.14 1.71
C GLY A 176 2.16 6.76 1.77
N ARG A 177 2.65 6.34 2.94
CA ARG A 177 3.23 5.00 3.15
C ARG A 177 2.21 3.90 2.90
N LEU A 178 1.03 3.98 3.51
CA LEU A 178 -0.04 3.00 3.31
C LEU A 178 -0.48 2.92 1.85
N MET A 179 -0.56 4.07 1.16
CA MET A 179 -0.85 4.10 -0.28
C MET A 179 0.23 3.38 -1.08
N ALA A 180 1.52 3.67 -0.82
CA ALA A 180 2.65 3.04 -1.49
C ALA A 180 2.63 1.51 -1.29
N GLU A 181 2.44 1.03 -0.06
CA GLU A 181 2.35 -0.39 0.28
C GLU A 181 1.18 -1.07 -0.46
N ARG A 182 -0.03 -0.51 -0.37
CA ARG A 182 -1.22 -1.10 -1.02
C ARG A 182 -1.12 -1.08 -2.54
N THR A 183 -0.56 -0.02 -3.12
CA THR A 183 -0.36 0.08 -4.56
C THR A 183 0.67 -0.94 -5.04
N THR A 184 1.79 -1.05 -4.33
CA THR A 184 2.82 -2.07 -4.62
C THR A 184 2.24 -3.47 -4.50
N GLN A 185 1.54 -3.78 -3.39
CA GLN A 185 0.87 -5.06 -3.21
C GLN A 185 -0.11 -5.35 -4.34
N GLY A 186 -0.97 -4.38 -4.70
CA GLY A 186 -1.93 -4.54 -5.79
C GLY A 186 -1.24 -4.86 -7.12
N TRP A 187 -0.20 -4.09 -7.47
CA TRP A 187 0.50 -4.27 -8.72
C TRP A 187 1.27 -5.59 -8.82
N THR A 188 1.92 -6.01 -7.73
CA THR A 188 2.77 -7.21 -7.73
C THR A 188 2.00 -8.51 -7.50
N SER A 189 0.86 -8.47 -6.77
CA SER A 189 0.14 -9.69 -6.40
C SER A 189 -1.09 -10.00 -7.27
N VAL A 190 -1.57 -9.03 -8.06
CA VAL A 190 -2.78 -9.18 -8.88
C VAL A 190 -2.43 -9.22 -10.36
N PRO A 191 -2.72 -10.29 -11.11
CA PRO A 191 -2.58 -10.32 -12.57
C PRO A 191 -3.68 -9.49 -13.21
N HIS A 192 -3.39 -8.20 -13.40
CA HIS A 192 -4.32 -7.25 -14.02
C HIS A 192 -4.53 -7.52 -15.50
N PHE A 193 -5.79 -7.38 -15.94
CA PHE A 193 -6.10 -7.11 -17.34
C PHE A 193 -7.09 -5.95 -17.43
N PHE A 194 -7.13 -5.30 -18.58
CA PHE A 194 -7.83 -4.05 -18.75
C PHE A 194 -8.80 -4.12 -19.92
N LEU A 195 -10.02 -3.62 -19.72
CA LEU A 195 -11.01 -3.41 -20.77
C LEU A 195 -11.36 -1.93 -20.83
N VAL A 196 -11.42 -1.39 -22.03
CA VAL A 196 -11.74 0.02 -22.28
C VAL A 196 -13.02 0.11 -23.11
N ARG A 197 -13.91 1.01 -22.74
CA ARG A 197 -15.14 1.28 -23.46
C ARG A 197 -15.51 2.76 -23.39
N ASP A 198 -15.86 3.33 -24.54
CA ASP A 198 -16.48 4.64 -24.62
C ASP A 198 -18.00 4.49 -24.47
N VAL A 199 -18.61 5.44 -23.77
CA VAL A 199 -20.06 5.49 -23.54
C VAL A 199 -20.61 6.90 -23.77
N ASP A 200 -21.77 6.98 -24.42
CA ASP A 200 -22.54 8.21 -24.53
C ASP A 200 -23.17 8.52 -23.17
N CYS A 201 -22.91 9.70 -22.64
CA CYS A 201 -23.37 10.17 -21.33
C CYS A 201 -24.49 11.21 -21.42
N GLY A 202 -25.11 11.42 -22.58
CA GLY A 202 -26.16 12.41 -22.76
C GLY A 202 -27.27 12.24 -21.74
N GLU A 203 -27.84 11.04 -21.63
CA GLU A 203 -28.90 10.75 -20.67
C GLU A 203 -28.41 10.75 -19.21
N LEU A 204 -27.16 10.34 -18.95
CA LEU A 204 -26.58 10.42 -17.62
C LEU A 204 -26.54 11.88 -17.11
N VAL A 205 -26.09 12.81 -17.95
CA VAL A 205 -26.00 14.25 -17.62
C VAL A 205 -27.42 14.83 -17.47
N ALA A 206 -28.33 14.46 -18.35
CA ALA A 206 -29.74 14.88 -18.27
C ALA A 206 -30.41 14.36 -16.99
N ALA A 207 -30.25 13.09 -16.66
CA ALA A 207 -30.78 12.48 -15.44
C ALA A 207 -30.18 13.14 -14.17
N GLN A 208 -28.88 13.36 -14.12
CA GLN A 208 -28.24 14.07 -13.01
C GLN A 208 -28.83 15.47 -12.81
N THR A 209 -29.10 16.18 -13.89
CA THR A 209 -29.72 17.54 -13.84
C THR A 209 -31.13 17.46 -13.27
N ARG A 210 -31.95 16.47 -13.71
CA ARG A 210 -33.31 16.26 -13.18
C ARG A 210 -33.28 15.91 -11.68
N PHE A 211 -32.47 14.95 -11.28
CA PHE A 211 -32.33 14.54 -9.88
C PHE A 211 -31.84 15.69 -8.99
N ARG A 212 -30.93 16.51 -9.51
CA ARG A 212 -30.47 17.70 -8.80
C ARG A 212 -31.61 18.67 -8.52
N GLN A 213 -32.43 18.97 -9.52
CA GLN A 213 -33.59 19.87 -9.36
C GLN A 213 -34.66 19.33 -8.41
N GLU A 214 -34.85 18.00 -8.38
CA GLU A 214 -35.79 17.35 -7.46
C GLU A 214 -35.27 17.40 -6.02
N MET A 215 -34.01 17.10 -5.81
CA MET A 215 -33.39 17.08 -4.48
C MET A 215 -33.21 18.48 -3.89
N GLU A 216 -32.97 19.51 -4.72
CA GLU A 216 -32.95 20.89 -4.26
C GLU A 216 -34.33 21.34 -3.68
N LYS A 217 -35.45 20.80 -4.17
CA LYS A 217 -36.79 21.06 -3.61
C LYS A 217 -37.00 20.40 -2.24
N THR A 218 -36.34 19.26 -1.98
CA THR A 218 -36.45 18.54 -0.71
C THR A 218 -35.36 18.90 0.27
N HIS A 219 -34.46 19.83 -0.04
CA HIS A 219 -33.29 20.25 0.73
C HIS A 219 -32.27 19.10 0.95
N ASP A 220 -32.33 18.11 0.09
CA ASP A 220 -31.33 17.00 0.09
C ASP A 220 -30.03 17.42 -0.59
N ALA A 221 -28.99 16.63 -0.37
CA ALA A 221 -27.70 16.85 -1.02
C ALA A 221 -27.82 16.65 -2.54
N ALA A 222 -27.61 17.70 -3.31
CA ALA A 222 -27.63 17.63 -4.77
C ALA A 222 -26.62 16.59 -5.31
N PRO A 223 -27.06 15.62 -6.14
CA PRO A 223 -26.20 14.56 -6.63
C PRO A 223 -25.22 15.08 -7.69
N THR A 224 -24.03 14.54 -7.68
CA THR A 224 -23.02 14.72 -8.73
C THR A 224 -23.09 13.55 -9.72
N ILE A 225 -22.41 13.67 -10.87
CA ILE A 225 -22.22 12.54 -11.81
C ILE A 225 -21.63 11.32 -11.08
N THR A 226 -20.69 11.53 -10.16
CA THR A 226 -20.09 10.42 -9.38
C THR A 226 -21.14 9.69 -8.54
N ASP A 227 -22.09 10.39 -7.94
CA ASP A 227 -23.15 9.77 -7.13
C ASP A 227 -24.08 8.91 -7.98
N VAL A 228 -24.45 9.41 -9.17
CA VAL A 228 -25.25 8.65 -10.14
C VAL A 228 -24.50 7.42 -10.61
N LEU A 229 -23.20 7.57 -10.96
CA LEU A 229 -22.35 6.44 -11.35
C LEU A 229 -22.22 5.38 -10.24
N ILE A 230 -22.05 5.78 -8.97
CA ILE A 230 -22.01 4.85 -7.83
C ILE A 230 -23.32 4.06 -7.74
N SER A 231 -24.45 4.73 -7.88
CA SER A 231 -25.77 4.08 -7.79
C SER A 231 -25.97 3.08 -8.93
N LEU A 232 -25.69 3.48 -10.18
CA LEU A 232 -25.77 2.59 -11.35
C LEU A 232 -24.83 1.40 -11.23
N LEU A 233 -23.57 1.63 -10.88
CA LEU A 233 -22.54 0.62 -10.66
C LEU A 233 -23.01 -0.41 -9.63
N ALA A 234 -23.51 0.05 -8.48
CA ALA A 234 -23.96 -0.83 -7.42
C ALA A 234 -25.16 -1.71 -7.84
N LYS A 235 -26.07 -1.16 -8.64
CA LYS A 235 -27.20 -1.92 -9.20
C LYS A 235 -26.76 -2.96 -10.22
N VAL A 236 -25.81 -2.62 -11.10
CA VAL A 236 -25.26 -3.54 -12.10
C VAL A 236 -24.47 -4.67 -11.41
N LEU A 237 -23.70 -4.39 -10.36
CA LEU A 237 -22.94 -5.39 -9.60
C LEU A 237 -23.82 -6.49 -9.00
N VAL A 238 -25.10 -6.25 -8.74
CA VAL A 238 -26.04 -7.28 -8.25
C VAL A 238 -26.12 -8.48 -9.19
N LYS A 239 -26.06 -8.24 -10.51
CA LYS A 239 -26.10 -9.29 -11.54
C LYS A 239 -24.73 -9.94 -11.76
N HIS A 240 -23.65 -9.22 -11.49
CA HIS A 240 -22.27 -9.61 -11.79
C HIS A 240 -21.49 -9.99 -10.54
N THR A 241 -21.89 -11.07 -9.88
CA THR A 241 -21.34 -11.50 -8.58
C THR A 241 -19.83 -11.74 -8.60
N ARG A 242 -19.25 -12.15 -9.75
CA ARG A 242 -17.80 -12.31 -9.90
C ARG A 242 -17.05 -11.00 -9.81
N MET A 243 -17.63 -9.91 -10.30
CA MET A 243 -17.08 -8.57 -10.17
C MET A 243 -17.08 -8.09 -8.70
N ASN A 244 -17.99 -8.61 -7.88
CA ASN A 244 -18.10 -8.35 -6.44
C ASN A 244 -17.54 -9.52 -5.61
N SER A 245 -16.41 -10.08 -6.01
CA SER A 245 -15.75 -11.21 -5.35
C SER A 245 -14.31 -10.86 -4.98
N SER A 246 -13.66 -11.77 -4.24
CA SER A 246 -12.28 -11.61 -3.78
C SER A 246 -11.49 -12.88 -4.02
N TRP A 247 -10.21 -12.77 -4.38
CA TRP A 247 -9.26 -13.87 -4.39
C TRP A 247 -8.76 -14.17 -2.98
N THR A 248 -8.79 -15.43 -2.55
CA THR A 248 -8.41 -15.84 -1.19
C THR A 248 -7.10 -16.65 -1.13
N GLY A 249 -6.37 -16.77 -2.24
CA GLY A 249 -5.20 -17.65 -2.34
C GLY A 249 -5.55 -19.05 -2.85
N GLU A 250 -6.65 -19.64 -2.39
CA GLU A 250 -7.10 -21.00 -2.76
C GLU A 250 -8.33 -20.99 -3.65
N GLY A 251 -9.10 -19.90 -3.67
CA GLY A 251 -10.35 -19.82 -4.41
C GLY A 251 -10.96 -18.43 -4.46
N ILE A 252 -12.17 -18.37 -4.97
CA ILE A 252 -12.93 -17.14 -5.16
C ILE A 252 -14.05 -17.09 -4.14
N ARG A 253 -14.03 -16.05 -3.31
CA ARG A 253 -15.07 -15.76 -2.33
C ARG A 253 -15.97 -14.64 -2.83
N SER A 254 -17.26 -14.92 -2.99
CA SER A 254 -18.26 -13.89 -3.27
C SER A 254 -18.53 -13.05 -2.02
N ASN A 255 -18.57 -11.74 -2.19
CA ASN A 255 -18.90 -10.82 -1.11
C ASN A 255 -20.44 -10.71 -0.99
N PRO A 256 -21.00 -10.84 0.22
CA PRO A 256 -22.47 -10.82 0.40
C PRO A 256 -23.08 -9.41 0.24
N GLU A 257 -22.28 -8.38 0.45
CA GLU A 257 -22.69 -6.98 0.33
C GLU A 257 -21.98 -6.32 -0.86
N ILE A 258 -22.60 -5.30 -1.42
CA ILE A 258 -22.00 -4.45 -2.45
C ILE A 258 -21.60 -3.13 -1.80
N ASN A 259 -20.31 -3.02 -1.49
CA ASN A 259 -19.71 -1.88 -0.83
C ASN A 259 -18.79 -1.16 -1.81
N VAL A 260 -19.23 -0.02 -2.32
CA VAL A 260 -18.47 0.73 -3.32
C VAL A 260 -17.47 1.66 -2.64
N SER A 261 -16.18 1.40 -2.85
CA SER A 261 -15.10 2.28 -2.46
C SER A 261 -14.93 3.38 -3.49
N VAL A 262 -14.88 4.63 -3.06
CA VAL A 262 -14.65 5.79 -3.93
C VAL A 262 -13.24 6.31 -3.68
N ALA A 263 -12.41 6.35 -4.72
CA ALA A 263 -11.07 6.92 -4.63
C ALA A 263 -11.16 8.44 -4.44
N MET A 264 -10.64 8.95 -3.34
CA MET A 264 -10.68 10.36 -2.97
C MET A 264 -9.25 10.89 -2.82
N ALA A 265 -8.93 11.97 -3.52
CA ALA A 265 -7.66 12.67 -3.36
C ALA A 265 -7.63 13.39 -2.00
N VAL A 266 -6.56 13.20 -1.26
CA VAL A 266 -6.21 13.91 -0.02
C VAL A 266 -4.85 14.57 -0.18
N ASN A 267 -4.40 15.38 0.80
CA ASN A 267 -3.16 16.15 0.66
C ASN A 267 -1.95 15.28 0.29
N ASP A 268 -1.84 14.10 0.86
CA ASP A 268 -0.64 13.24 0.73
C ASP A 268 -0.92 11.93 -0.02
N GLY A 269 -1.96 11.87 -0.85
CA GLY A 269 -2.24 10.67 -1.62
C GLY A 269 -3.71 10.47 -1.96
N VAL A 270 -4.09 9.20 -2.11
CA VAL A 270 -5.46 8.77 -2.42
C VAL A 270 -5.93 7.78 -1.37
N VAL A 271 -7.14 7.99 -0.87
CA VAL A 271 -7.82 7.06 0.04
C VAL A 271 -9.08 6.51 -0.59
N GLY A 272 -9.38 5.24 -0.36
CA GLY A 272 -10.66 4.64 -0.77
C GLY A 272 -11.67 4.78 0.37
N ALA A 273 -12.70 5.63 0.19
CA ALA A 273 -13.76 5.78 1.16
C ALA A 273 -14.99 4.96 0.74
N VAL A 274 -15.55 4.18 1.67
CA VAL A 274 -16.51 3.10 1.38
C VAL A 274 -17.95 3.54 1.63
N ILE A 275 -18.79 3.40 0.63
CA ILE A 275 -20.24 3.47 0.73
C ILE A 275 -20.76 2.04 0.87
N HIS A 276 -21.14 1.68 2.08
CA HIS A 276 -21.66 0.34 2.39
C HIS A 276 -23.05 0.13 1.83
N LYS A 277 -23.34 -1.11 1.38
CA LYS A 277 -24.65 -1.52 0.85
C LYS A 277 -25.19 -0.58 -0.22
N ALA A 278 -24.30 -0.12 -1.10
CA ALA A 278 -24.61 0.90 -2.10
C ALA A 278 -25.77 0.50 -3.04
N ASN A 279 -25.99 -0.79 -3.25
CA ASN A 279 -27.09 -1.31 -4.08
C ASN A 279 -28.48 -1.12 -3.48
N THR A 280 -28.58 -0.94 -2.16
CA THR A 280 -29.86 -0.73 -1.46
C THR A 280 -30.09 0.72 -1.05
N ALA A 281 -29.04 1.56 -1.12
CA ALA A 281 -29.10 2.97 -0.78
C ALA A 281 -29.80 3.77 -1.88
N LYS A 282 -30.62 4.76 -1.49
CA LYS A 282 -31.20 5.73 -2.42
C LYS A 282 -30.14 6.73 -2.88
N LEU A 283 -30.30 7.33 -4.05
CA LEU A 283 -29.37 8.31 -4.61
C LEU A 283 -29.09 9.49 -3.64
N ALA A 284 -30.11 10.00 -2.96
CA ALA A 284 -29.96 11.05 -1.96
C ALA A 284 -29.05 10.63 -0.79
N GLN A 285 -29.19 9.39 -0.33
CA GLN A 285 -28.31 8.83 0.72
C GLN A 285 -26.87 8.68 0.25
N ILE A 286 -26.67 8.21 -0.98
CA ILE A 286 -25.34 8.08 -1.60
C ILE A 286 -24.68 9.46 -1.69
N SER A 287 -25.40 10.47 -2.16
CA SER A 287 -24.90 11.86 -2.30
C SER A 287 -24.49 12.45 -0.95
N THR A 288 -25.32 12.26 0.09
CA THR A 288 -25.03 12.74 1.44
C THR A 288 -23.80 12.02 2.02
N LEU A 289 -23.77 10.68 1.96
CA LEU A 289 -22.66 9.88 2.48
C LEU A 289 -21.33 10.19 1.78
N ARG A 290 -21.34 10.29 0.43
CA ARG A 290 -20.12 10.65 -0.31
C ARG A 290 -19.61 12.03 0.06
N ARG A 291 -20.49 13.04 0.23
CA ARG A 291 -20.10 14.38 0.67
C ARG A 291 -19.46 14.34 2.06
N GLU A 292 -20.10 13.69 3.03
CA GLU A 292 -19.55 13.53 4.37
C GLU A 292 -18.21 12.80 4.39
N LEU A 293 -18.07 11.72 3.59
CA LEU A 293 -16.82 11.00 3.43
C LEU A 293 -15.73 11.88 2.85
N THR A 294 -16.07 12.71 1.85
CA THR A 294 -15.13 13.66 1.24
C THR A 294 -14.66 14.71 2.25
N ASP A 295 -15.58 15.26 3.05
CA ASP A 295 -15.25 16.27 4.06
C ASP A 295 -14.36 15.67 5.16
N ARG A 296 -14.66 14.44 5.62
CA ARG A 296 -13.83 13.70 6.55
C ARG A 296 -12.45 13.36 5.97
N ALA A 297 -12.38 12.94 4.72
CA ALA A 297 -11.15 12.61 4.02
C ALA A 297 -10.21 13.83 3.94
N ARG A 298 -10.74 14.97 3.48
CA ARG A 298 -9.98 16.24 3.39
C ARG A 298 -9.50 16.74 4.75
N ALA A 299 -10.29 16.51 5.79
CA ALA A 299 -9.95 16.90 7.15
C ALA A 299 -9.02 15.89 7.88
N GLY A 300 -8.61 14.78 7.23
CA GLY A 300 -7.83 13.71 7.86
C GLY A 300 -8.56 12.98 8.99
N ARG A 301 -9.91 12.95 8.99
CA ARG A 301 -10.76 12.42 10.06
C ARG A 301 -11.61 11.23 9.63
N LEU A 302 -11.13 10.45 8.63
CA LEU A 302 -11.78 9.19 8.26
C LEU A 302 -11.67 8.19 9.41
N ARG A 303 -12.77 7.51 9.68
CA ARG A 303 -12.85 6.44 10.68
C ARG A 303 -12.46 5.11 10.04
N PRO A 304 -12.03 4.11 10.81
CA PRO A 304 -11.75 2.77 10.28
C PRO A 304 -12.91 2.19 9.44
N ALA A 305 -14.16 2.38 9.86
CA ALA A 305 -15.35 1.95 9.12
C ALA A 305 -15.52 2.65 7.78
N ASP A 306 -14.98 3.87 7.63
CA ASP A 306 -15.08 4.63 6.37
C ASP A 306 -14.12 4.12 5.28
N ILE A 307 -13.10 3.31 5.63
CA ILE A 307 -12.03 2.85 4.72
C ILE A 307 -11.88 1.32 4.62
N THR A 308 -12.72 0.57 5.34
CA THR A 308 -12.68 -0.91 5.34
C THR A 308 -13.93 -1.51 4.72
N GLY A 309 -13.81 -2.76 4.26
CA GLY A 309 -14.96 -3.52 3.75
C GLY A 309 -15.43 -3.16 2.33
N GLY A 310 -14.67 -2.34 1.60
CA GLY A 310 -14.95 -2.08 0.18
C GLY A 310 -14.78 -3.35 -0.68
N THR A 311 -15.71 -3.60 -1.58
CA THR A 311 -15.74 -4.81 -2.43
C THR A 311 -15.50 -4.53 -3.90
N PHE A 312 -15.68 -3.28 -4.32
CA PHE A 312 -15.41 -2.77 -5.65
C PHE A 312 -15.00 -1.28 -5.54
N THR A 313 -14.09 -0.81 -6.38
CA THR A 313 -13.67 0.60 -6.36
C THR A 313 -14.10 1.35 -7.60
N LEU A 314 -14.59 2.57 -7.43
CA LEU A 314 -14.77 3.58 -8.47
C LEU A 314 -13.72 4.68 -8.30
N SER A 315 -12.92 4.93 -9.33
CA SER A 315 -11.97 6.04 -9.42
C SER A 315 -12.38 7.00 -10.52
N ASN A 316 -12.62 8.25 -10.18
CA ASN A 316 -13.05 9.29 -11.13
C ASN A 316 -12.02 10.42 -11.18
N LEU A 317 -11.39 10.60 -12.36
CA LEU A 317 -10.47 11.71 -12.64
C LEU A 317 -11.03 12.71 -13.66
N GLY A 318 -12.31 12.61 -13.99
CA GLY A 318 -12.95 13.52 -14.95
C GLY A 318 -12.88 15.00 -14.56
N MET A 319 -12.89 15.30 -13.25
CA MET A 319 -12.72 16.67 -12.74
C MET A 319 -11.33 17.25 -13.03
N TYR A 320 -10.33 16.41 -13.29
CA TYR A 320 -8.96 16.81 -13.65
C TYR A 320 -8.74 16.85 -15.17
N LYS A 321 -9.80 16.71 -15.98
CA LYS A 321 -9.75 16.67 -17.45
C LYS A 321 -8.89 15.53 -18.01
N VAL A 322 -8.86 14.40 -17.30
CA VAL A 322 -8.22 13.17 -17.78
C VAL A 322 -9.21 12.42 -18.66
N ASP A 323 -8.84 12.11 -19.89
CA ASP A 323 -9.73 11.42 -20.84
C ASP A 323 -9.89 9.93 -20.50
N ALA A 324 -8.80 9.25 -20.15
CA ALA A 324 -8.78 7.85 -19.77
C ALA A 324 -7.55 7.54 -18.92
N PHE A 325 -7.66 6.56 -18.02
CA PHE A 325 -6.54 6.01 -17.25
C PHE A 325 -6.86 4.60 -16.78
N SER A 326 -5.83 3.84 -16.42
CA SER A 326 -5.97 2.52 -15.81
C SER A 326 -5.63 2.62 -14.33
N ALA A 327 -6.53 2.13 -13.46
CA ALA A 327 -6.34 2.15 -12.03
C ALA A 327 -5.78 0.80 -11.53
N ILE A 328 -5.00 0.84 -10.46
CA ILE A 328 -4.46 -0.35 -9.80
C ILE A 328 -5.51 -0.89 -8.83
N ILE A 329 -5.76 -2.20 -8.88
CA ILE A 329 -6.70 -2.88 -7.98
C ILE A 329 -6.17 -2.84 -6.55
N THR A 330 -7.05 -2.56 -5.60
CA THR A 330 -6.74 -2.64 -4.17
C THR A 330 -7.20 -4.00 -3.63
N PRO A 331 -6.29 -4.96 -3.38
CA PRO A 331 -6.68 -6.24 -2.80
C PRO A 331 -7.43 -6.07 -1.47
N PRO A 332 -8.40 -6.94 -1.12
CA PRO A 332 -8.78 -8.17 -1.82
C PRO A 332 -9.86 -8.00 -2.90
N GLN A 333 -10.14 -6.78 -3.37
CA GLN A 333 -11.13 -6.53 -4.42
C GLN A 333 -10.68 -7.15 -5.75
N ALA A 334 -11.65 -7.63 -6.54
CA ALA A 334 -11.38 -8.24 -7.84
C ALA A 334 -11.34 -7.22 -8.99
N ALA A 335 -11.82 -6.01 -8.79
CA ALA A 335 -11.87 -5.02 -9.86
C ALA A 335 -11.96 -3.57 -9.36
N ILE A 336 -11.57 -2.65 -10.24
CA ILE A 336 -11.69 -1.20 -10.10
C ILE A 336 -12.11 -0.60 -11.43
N LEU A 337 -13.08 0.31 -11.40
CA LEU A 337 -13.51 1.09 -12.56
C LEU A 337 -12.90 2.48 -12.51
N ALA A 338 -12.13 2.83 -13.53
CA ALA A 338 -11.63 4.17 -13.77
C ALA A 338 -12.55 4.88 -14.78
N VAL A 339 -12.96 6.12 -14.49
CA VAL A 339 -13.77 6.94 -15.39
C VAL A 339 -13.07 8.26 -15.65
N GLY A 340 -13.04 8.64 -16.92
CA GLY A 340 -12.47 9.89 -17.39
C GLY A 340 -13.46 11.04 -17.41
N SER A 341 -13.07 12.14 -18.05
CA SER A 341 -13.91 13.31 -18.27
C SER A 341 -15.05 13.02 -19.25
N ILE A 342 -16.19 13.65 -19.02
CA ILE A 342 -17.25 13.73 -20.03
C ILE A 342 -16.90 14.91 -20.94
N SER A 343 -16.70 14.65 -22.23
CA SER A 343 -16.34 15.65 -23.23
C SER A 343 -17.08 15.41 -24.54
N ASP A 344 -17.37 16.47 -25.27
CA ASP A 344 -18.01 16.39 -26.57
C ASP A 344 -17.07 15.74 -27.58
N ARG A 345 -17.52 14.65 -28.20
CA ARG A 345 -16.80 13.93 -29.26
C ARG A 345 -17.69 13.73 -30.46
N VAL A 346 -17.09 13.72 -31.66
CA VAL A 346 -17.81 13.39 -32.90
C VAL A 346 -17.91 11.87 -33.00
N VAL A 347 -19.12 11.36 -33.02
CA VAL A 347 -19.39 9.91 -33.12
C VAL A 347 -20.46 9.64 -34.21
N PRO A 348 -20.45 8.46 -34.83
CA PRO A 348 -21.50 8.11 -35.79
C PRO A 348 -22.81 7.80 -35.02
N VAL A 349 -23.89 8.50 -35.41
CA VAL A 349 -25.27 8.22 -34.99
C VAL A 349 -26.11 8.05 -36.23
N ASP A 350 -26.72 6.90 -36.42
CA ASP A 350 -27.51 6.55 -37.60
C ASP A 350 -26.76 6.80 -38.93
N GLY A 351 -25.44 6.50 -38.91
CA GLY A 351 -24.57 6.65 -40.08
C GLY A 351 -24.14 8.11 -40.38
N LYS A 352 -24.47 9.08 -39.51
CA LYS A 352 -24.08 10.47 -39.66
C LYS A 352 -23.23 10.94 -38.48
N PRO A 353 -22.25 11.85 -38.70
CA PRO A 353 -21.49 12.43 -37.59
C PRO A 353 -22.40 13.26 -36.69
N ALA A 354 -22.34 13.02 -35.39
CA ALA A 354 -23.03 13.76 -34.37
C ALA A 354 -22.08 14.07 -33.20
N ILE A 355 -22.30 15.23 -32.56
CA ILE A 355 -21.57 15.57 -31.31
C ILE A 355 -22.33 14.96 -30.15
N ARG A 356 -21.63 14.20 -29.32
CA ARG A 356 -22.16 13.55 -28.12
C ARG A 356 -21.23 13.74 -26.92
N PRO A 357 -21.75 13.90 -25.71
CA PRO A 357 -20.95 13.92 -24.48
C PRO A 357 -20.51 12.48 -24.18
N MET A 358 -19.25 12.18 -24.45
CA MET A 358 -18.67 10.84 -24.32
C MET A 358 -17.76 10.76 -23.09
N MET A 359 -17.76 9.60 -22.47
CA MET A 359 -16.83 9.25 -21.37
C MET A 359 -16.14 7.93 -21.68
N THR A 360 -14.85 7.85 -21.37
CA THR A 360 -14.11 6.59 -21.43
C THR A 360 -14.12 5.92 -20.06
N MET A 361 -14.50 4.66 -20.03
CA MET A 361 -14.44 3.78 -18.87
C MET A 361 -13.32 2.78 -19.07
N THR A 362 -12.44 2.62 -18.09
CA THR A 362 -11.41 1.58 -18.04
C THR A 362 -11.64 0.69 -16.83
N LEU A 363 -11.92 -0.57 -17.07
CA LEU A 363 -12.09 -1.59 -16.04
C LEU A 363 -10.79 -2.36 -15.90
N SER A 364 -10.19 -2.32 -14.70
CA SER A 364 -9.10 -3.21 -14.30
C SER A 364 -9.68 -4.38 -13.53
N SER A 365 -9.32 -5.61 -13.89
CA SER A 365 -9.85 -6.83 -13.27
C SER A 365 -8.73 -7.82 -12.94
N ASP A 366 -8.90 -8.55 -11.83
CA ASP A 366 -8.06 -9.68 -11.43
C ASP A 366 -8.40 -10.90 -12.28
N HIS A 367 -7.48 -11.31 -13.17
CA HIS A 367 -7.75 -12.42 -14.09
C HIS A 367 -7.91 -13.80 -13.42
N ARG A 368 -7.57 -13.92 -12.14
CA ARG A 368 -7.84 -15.12 -11.34
C ARG A 368 -9.31 -15.24 -10.95
N VAL A 369 -10.01 -14.11 -10.83
CA VAL A 369 -11.42 -14.02 -10.38
C VAL A 369 -12.36 -13.82 -11.53
N VAL A 370 -12.00 -12.97 -12.50
CA VAL A 370 -12.84 -12.51 -13.61
C VAL A 370 -12.13 -12.80 -14.92
N ASP A 371 -12.82 -13.44 -15.86
CA ASP A 371 -12.36 -13.60 -17.25
C ASP A 371 -12.84 -12.46 -18.16
N GLY A 372 -12.29 -12.41 -19.37
CA GLY A 372 -12.58 -11.34 -20.32
C GLY A 372 -14.04 -11.24 -20.72
N ALA A 373 -14.76 -12.38 -20.85
CA ALA A 373 -16.17 -12.38 -21.26
C ALA A 373 -17.06 -11.78 -20.17
N ARG A 374 -16.90 -12.21 -18.91
CA ARG A 374 -17.63 -11.66 -17.77
C ARG A 374 -17.35 -10.18 -17.54
N ALA A 375 -16.10 -9.75 -17.71
CA ALA A 375 -15.73 -8.34 -17.59
C ALA A 375 -16.35 -7.51 -18.73
N ALA A 376 -16.42 -8.04 -19.95
CA ALA A 376 -17.04 -7.36 -21.09
C ALA A 376 -18.56 -7.25 -20.93
N GLU A 377 -19.23 -8.33 -20.46
CA GLU A 377 -20.66 -8.31 -20.15
C GLU A 377 -20.98 -7.27 -19.07
N PHE A 378 -20.21 -7.25 -17.97
CA PHE A 378 -20.37 -6.25 -16.92
C PHE A 378 -20.21 -4.81 -17.46
N LEU A 379 -19.17 -4.56 -18.25
CA LEU A 379 -18.90 -3.23 -18.80
C LEU A 379 -19.97 -2.83 -19.84
N SER A 380 -20.56 -3.82 -20.52
CA SER A 380 -21.70 -3.60 -21.42
C SER A 380 -22.96 -3.21 -20.66
N ASP A 381 -23.35 -4.00 -19.65
CA ASP A 381 -24.52 -3.70 -18.82
C ASP A 381 -24.39 -2.33 -18.12
N LEU A 382 -23.17 -1.99 -17.67
CA LEU A 382 -22.93 -0.68 -17.08
C LEU A 382 -23.06 0.46 -18.11
N ALA A 383 -22.56 0.27 -19.33
CA ALA A 383 -22.72 1.25 -20.41
C ALA A 383 -24.19 1.45 -20.77
N ASP A 384 -24.97 0.38 -20.78
CA ASP A 384 -26.41 0.46 -21.04
C ASP A 384 -27.15 1.15 -19.88
N ALA A 385 -26.77 0.89 -18.63
CA ALA A 385 -27.28 1.60 -17.47
C ALA A 385 -26.96 3.12 -17.51
N ILE A 386 -25.78 3.49 -18.02
CA ILE A 386 -25.38 4.90 -18.21
C ILE A 386 -26.21 5.57 -19.31
N ARG A 387 -26.53 4.85 -20.40
CA ARG A 387 -27.38 5.37 -21.48
C ARG A 387 -28.85 5.50 -21.10
N GLU A 388 -29.31 4.67 -20.15
CA GLU A 388 -30.72 4.64 -19.71
C GLU A 388 -30.81 4.65 -18.17
N PRO A 389 -30.29 5.69 -17.48
CA PRO A 389 -30.14 5.68 -16.04
C PRO A 389 -31.49 5.60 -15.29
N GLU A 390 -32.57 6.12 -15.84
CA GLU A 390 -33.91 6.11 -15.23
C GLU A 390 -34.56 4.70 -15.21
N LYS A 391 -34.10 3.79 -16.05
CA LYS A 391 -34.57 2.39 -15.99
C LYS A 391 -33.95 1.61 -14.83
N VAL A 392 -32.86 2.10 -14.28
CA VAL A 392 -32.04 1.42 -13.27
C VAL A 392 -32.19 2.04 -11.90
N LEU A 393 -32.34 3.38 -11.83
CA LEU A 393 -32.50 4.17 -10.60
C LEU A 393 -33.96 4.35 -10.22
#